data_e735ec17212a2050fead9fd6e125126d
#
_entry.id   e735ec17212a2050fead9fd6e125126d
#
_cell.length_a   1.000
_cell.length_b   1.000
_cell.length_c   1.000
_cell.angle_alpha   90.00
_cell.angle_beta   90.00
_cell.angle_gamma   90.00
#
_symmetry.space_group_name_H-M   'P 1'
#
loop_
_entity.id
_entity.type
_entity.pdbx_description
1 polymer ?
#
loop_
_entity_poly.entity_id
_entity_poly.type
_entity_poly.pdbx_seq_one_letter_code
_entity_poly.pdbx_strand_id
1 'polypeptide(L)'
;ELLPHVSSCKSPQQMFGALAKGYFPEKIGKKPSDIVSVSIMPCTAKKFEALREEMSVDGVNQDVDIVLTTRELGKMLRQAGIDFENLPEDEYDAPFGISTGAAVIFGATGGVMEAALRTVYEVVTGKTLEQIDFKDVRGLKGVKEAVVDLDGTPVKVAVVHTIAKAREMMELIKAGKADYTFIEVMCCPGGCIGGGGQPNGANDELRLKRIAGIYQADADLPIRKSHENPAIKSIYDDFLKEPLGEKSHHLLHTHYKNRKKQ
;
A
#
# COMPACT_ATOMS: atom_id res chain seq x y z
N GLU A 1 14.10 19.24 5.45
CA GLU A 1 15.41 18.58 5.63
C GLU A 1 15.34 17.07 5.25
N LEU A 2 14.32 16.31 5.70
CA LEU A 2 14.23 14.87 5.47
C LEU A 2 13.48 14.47 4.19
N LEU A 3 13.01 15.41 3.40
CA LEU A 3 12.25 15.14 2.17
C LEU A 3 13.02 14.25 1.15
N PRO A 4 14.34 14.38 0.99
CA PRO A 4 15.11 13.50 0.12
C PRO A 4 15.15 12.02 0.54
N HIS A 5 14.78 11.71 1.79
CA HIS A 5 14.73 10.34 2.30
C HIS A 5 13.34 9.68 2.12
N VAL A 6 12.34 10.44 1.66
CA VAL A 6 10.99 9.90 1.43
C VAL A 6 10.99 9.14 0.11
N SER A 7 10.47 7.91 0.12
CA SER A 7 10.30 7.13 -1.11
C SER A 7 9.46 7.88 -2.13
N SER A 8 9.89 7.87 -3.38
CA SER A 8 9.14 8.45 -4.50
C SER A 8 8.00 7.55 -4.98
N CYS A 9 7.90 6.32 -4.52
CA CYS A 9 6.79 5.42 -4.89
C CYS A 9 5.44 6.04 -4.53
N LYS A 10 4.51 6.04 -5.48
CA LYS A 10 3.12 6.38 -5.21
C LYS A 10 2.52 5.40 -4.20
N SER A 11 1.47 5.78 -3.50
CA SER A 11 0.72 4.83 -2.68
C SER A 11 0.07 3.75 -3.56
N PRO A 12 -0.28 2.57 -3.00
CA PRO A 12 -0.98 1.53 -3.77
C PRO A 12 -2.25 2.04 -4.45
N GLN A 13 -3.01 2.94 -3.80
CA GLN A 13 -4.16 3.59 -4.41
C GLN A 13 -3.79 4.33 -5.69
N GLN A 14 -2.73 5.12 -5.65
CA GLN A 14 -2.34 5.95 -6.79
C GLN A 14 -1.59 5.15 -7.86
N MET A 15 -0.86 4.11 -7.50
CA MET A 15 -0.28 3.19 -8.48
C MET A 15 -1.37 2.47 -9.28
N PHE A 16 -2.40 1.97 -8.58
CA PHE A 16 -3.53 1.32 -9.24
C PHE A 16 -4.32 2.31 -10.12
N GLY A 17 -4.59 3.51 -9.61
CA GLY A 17 -5.26 4.58 -10.36
C GLY A 17 -4.50 4.96 -11.63
N ALA A 18 -3.17 5.11 -11.54
CA ALA A 18 -2.32 5.40 -12.68
C ALA A 18 -2.40 4.30 -13.77
N LEU A 19 -2.44 3.02 -13.38
CA LEU A 19 -2.64 1.91 -14.31
C LEU A 19 -4.07 1.87 -14.85
N ALA A 20 -5.08 2.17 -14.03
CA ALA A 20 -6.48 2.24 -14.45
C ALA A 20 -6.74 3.35 -15.49
N LYS A 21 -5.96 4.42 -15.46
CA LYS A 21 -6.06 5.52 -16.44
C LYS A 21 -5.04 5.40 -17.58
N GLY A 22 -3.84 4.86 -17.32
CA GLY A 22 -2.77 4.82 -18.31
C GLY A 22 -2.69 3.53 -19.13
N TYR A 23 -3.13 2.40 -18.58
CA TYR A 23 -2.99 1.08 -19.20
C TYR A 23 -4.32 0.47 -19.62
N PHE A 24 -5.29 0.44 -18.71
CA PHE A 24 -6.54 -0.26 -18.92
C PHE A 24 -7.37 0.27 -20.11
N PRO A 25 -7.47 1.61 -20.33
CA PRO A 25 -8.22 2.14 -21.47
C PRO A 25 -7.69 1.64 -22.81
N GLU A 26 -6.37 1.55 -22.98
CA GLU A 26 -5.77 1.02 -24.21
C GLU A 26 -6.21 -0.42 -24.48
N LYS A 27 -6.26 -1.27 -23.44
CA LYS A 27 -6.68 -2.68 -23.55
C LYS A 27 -8.12 -2.86 -24.00
N ILE A 28 -9.00 -1.95 -23.62
CA ILE A 28 -10.45 -2.07 -23.91
C ILE A 28 -10.92 -1.09 -25.01
N GLY A 29 -9.99 -0.41 -25.66
CA GLY A 29 -10.31 0.54 -26.74
C GLY A 29 -11.11 1.77 -26.28
N LYS A 30 -10.80 2.27 -25.07
CA LYS A 30 -11.43 3.44 -24.44
C LYS A 30 -10.41 4.55 -24.20
N LYS A 31 -10.88 5.72 -23.78
CA LYS A 31 -10.05 6.85 -23.35
C LYS A 31 -9.93 6.87 -21.82
N PRO A 32 -8.89 7.48 -21.24
CA PRO A 32 -8.80 7.68 -19.79
C PRO A 32 -10.03 8.36 -19.19
N SER A 33 -10.64 9.32 -19.91
CA SER A 33 -11.88 10.01 -19.51
C SER A 33 -13.13 9.12 -19.43
N ASP A 34 -13.12 7.96 -20.09
CA ASP A 34 -14.24 7.01 -20.07
C ASP A 34 -14.20 6.07 -18.88
N ILE A 35 -13.11 6.11 -18.12
CA ILE A 35 -12.91 5.29 -16.92
C ILE A 35 -13.18 6.10 -15.67
N VAL A 36 -14.01 5.60 -14.78
CA VAL A 36 -14.20 6.16 -13.44
C VAL A 36 -13.52 5.23 -12.42
N SER A 37 -12.45 5.72 -11.81
CA SER A 37 -11.70 5.00 -10.79
C SER A 37 -12.22 5.35 -9.40
N VAL A 38 -12.80 4.36 -8.71
CA VAL A 38 -13.36 4.52 -7.36
C VAL A 38 -12.52 3.72 -6.38
N SER A 39 -11.97 4.41 -5.38
CA SER A 39 -11.17 3.80 -4.31
C SER A 39 -11.99 3.69 -3.02
N ILE A 40 -11.95 2.52 -2.38
CA ILE A 40 -12.57 2.29 -1.07
C ILE A 40 -11.46 2.11 -0.06
N MET A 41 -11.34 3.07 0.89
CA MET A 41 -10.19 3.16 1.79
C MET A 41 -10.59 3.32 3.26
N PRO A 42 -9.87 2.70 4.19
CA PRO A 42 -10.01 2.96 5.63
C PRO A 42 -9.42 4.32 6.03
N CYS A 43 -9.20 5.23 5.11
CA CYS A 43 -8.39 6.42 5.22
C CYS A 43 -9.11 7.66 4.72
N THR A 44 -9.05 8.76 5.48
CA THR A 44 -9.58 10.07 5.04
C THR A 44 -8.54 10.89 4.25
N ALA A 45 -7.25 10.71 4.53
CA ALA A 45 -6.16 11.41 3.85
C ALA A 45 -6.05 11.02 2.36
N LYS A 46 -6.53 9.85 1.98
CA LYS A 46 -6.56 9.39 0.60
C LYS A 46 -7.46 10.24 -0.31
N LYS A 47 -8.47 10.92 0.25
CA LYS A 47 -9.27 11.92 -0.46
C LYS A 47 -8.42 13.12 -0.90
N PHE A 48 -7.56 13.60 0.00
CA PHE A 48 -6.64 14.69 -0.31
C PHE A 48 -5.54 14.25 -1.28
N GLU A 49 -5.01 13.04 -1.10
CA GLU A 49 -3.97 12.50 -1.99
C GLU A 49 -4.46 12.42 -3.44
N ALA A 50 -5.69 11.96 -3.66
CA ALA A 50 -6.28 11.85 -5.00
C ALA A 50 -6.44 13.19 -5.73
N LEU A 51 -6.52 14.30 -4.98
CA LEU A 51 -6.66 15.64 -5.53
C LEU A 51 -5.33 16.37 -5.79
N ARG A 52 -4.19 15.74 -5.51
CA ARG A 52 -2.89 16.33 -5.79
C ARG A 52 -2.66 16.40 -7.30
N GLU A 53 -2.11 17.53 -7.77
CA GLU A 53 -1.85 17.77 -9.20
C GLU A 53 -1.00 16.68 -9.86
N GLU A 54 0.00 16.17 -9.10
CA GLU A 54 0.91 15.14 -9.55
C GLU A 54 0.31 13.72 -9.60
N MET A 55 -0.96 13.55 -9.20
CA MET A 55 -1.71 12.28 -9.27
C MET A 55 -2.62 12.22 -10.50
N SER A 56 -2.02 12.53 -11.63
CA SER A 56 -2.65 12.52 -12.97
C SER A 56 -1.60 12.09 -13.98
N VAL A 57 -1.77 10.95 -14.62
CA VAL A 57 -0.81 10.41 -15.60
C VAL A 57 -0.85 11.15 -16.93
N ASP A 58 -1.97 11.75 -17.29
CA ASP A 58 -2.17 12.51 -18.52
C ASP A 58 -2.21 14.04 -18.32
N GLY A 59 -2.07 14.49 -17.07
CA GLY A 59 -2.13 15.89 -16.68
C GLY A 59 -3.53 16.52 -16.77
N VAL A 60 -4.56 15.74 -17.07
CA VAL A 60 -5.96 16.20 -17.28
C VAL A 60 -6.92 15.49 -16.34
N ASN A 61 -6.87 14.15 -16.35
CA ASN A 61 -7.76 13.32 -15.55
C ASN A 61 -7.05 12.89 -14.27
N GLN A 62 -7.74 12.95 -13.12
CA GLN A 62 -7.21 12.36 -11.88
C GLN A 62 -7.08 10.84 -12.04
N ASP A 63 -6.00 10.27 -11.51
CA ASP A 63 -5.78 8.81 -11.52
C ASP A 63 -6.85 8.08 -10.71
N VAL A 64 -7.35 8.73 -9.64
CA VAL A 64 -8.47 8.24 -8.82
C VAL A 64 -9.53 9.35 -8.73
N ASP A 65 -10.70 9.11 -9.30
CA ASP A 65 -11.77 10.10 -9.38
C ASP A 65 -12.53 10.25 -8.05
N ILE A 66 -12.80 9.14 -7.38
CA ILE A 66 -13.61 9.11 -6.16
C ILE A 66 -12.92 8.26 -5.08
N VAL A 67 -12.84 8.80 -3.87
CA VAL A 67 -12.38 8.06 -2.69
C VAL A 67 -13.50 7.97 -1.66
N LEU A 68 -13.97 6.76 -1.40
CA LEU A 68 -14.91 6.43 -0.35
C LEU A 68 -14.18 5.87 0.87
N THR A 69 -14.56 6.31 2.05
CA THR A 69 -14.13 5.64 3.28
C THR A 69 -14.96 4.37 3.52
N THR A 70 -14.47 3.46 4.34
CA THR A 70 -15.22 2.26 4.76
C THR A 70 -16.61 2.63 5.34
N ARG A 71 -16.68 3.74 6.11
CA ARG A 71 -17.96 4.23 6.66
C ARG A 71 -18.89 4.76 5.58
N GLU A 72 -18.37 5.48 4.58
CA GLU A 72 -19.17 6.01 3.47
C GLU A 72 -19.72 4.89 2.61
N LEU A 73 -18.91 3.86 2.32
CA LEU A 73 -19.41 2.67 1.63
C LEU A 73 -20.54 2.00 2.42
N GLY A 74 -20.36 1.75 3.72
CA GLY A 74 -21.40 1.15 4.54
C GLY A 74 -22.69 2.01 4.62
N LYS A 75 -22.56 3.35 4.54
CA LYS A 75 -23.71 4.24 4.41
C LYS A 75 -24.40 4.10 3.05
N MET A 76 -23.62 4.05 1.98
CA MET A 76 -24.11 3.90 0.59
C MET A 76 -24.89 2.60 0.42
N LEU A 77 -24.36 1.47 0.91
CA LEU A 77 -25.02 0.17 0.86
C LEU A 77 -26.40 0.22 1.57
N ARG A 78 -26.46 0.79 2.78
CA ARG A 78 -27.72 0.96 3.51
C ARG A 78 -28.72 1.86 2.77
N GLN A 79 -28.25 2.96 2.16
CA GLN A 79 -29.10 3.87 1.39
C GLN A 79 -29.63 3.21 0.12
N ALA A 80 -28.87 2.32 -0.48
CA ALA A 80 -29.29 1.53 -1.65
C ALA A 80 -30.22 0.35 -1.27
N GLY A 81 -30.48 0.11 0.02
CA GLY A 81 -31.29 -1.01 0.48
C GLY A 81 -30.64 -2.38 0.27
N ILE A 82 -29.32 -2.42 0.16
CA ILE A 82 -28.58 -3.68 -0.05
C ILE A 82 -28.44 -4.40 1.30
N ASP A 83 -28.97 -5.59 1.38
CA ASP A 83 -28.81 -6.51 2.51
C ASP A 83 -27.45 -7.24 2.40
N PHE A 84 -26.41 -6.55 2.90
CA PHE A 84 -25.03 -6.98 2.72
C PHE A 84 -24.73 -8.32 3.42
N GLU A 85 -25.44 -8.65 4.51
CA GLU A 85 -25.21 -9.88 5.28
C GLU A 85 -25.76 -11.12 4.57
N ASN A 86 -26.74 -10.95 3.70
CA ASN A 86 -27.41 -12.05 2.97
C ASN A 86 -27.12 -12.04 1.45
N LEU A 87 -26.09 -11.30 1.01
CA LEU A 87 -25.66 -11.36 -0.39
C LEU A 87 -25.10 -12.75 -0.72
N PRO A 88 -25.40 -13.31 -1.91
CA PRO A 88 -24.71 -14.50 -2.38
C PRO A 88 -23.23 -14.20 -2.60
N GLU A 89 -22.39 -15.19 -2.40
CA GLU A 89 -20.98 -15.10 -2.79
C GLU A 89 -20.87 -15.03 -4.31
N ASP A 90 -19.98 -14.19 -4.81
CA ASP A 90 -19.69 -13.99 -6.23
C ASP A 90 -18.22 -13.63 -6.43
N GLU A 91 -17.75 -13.76 -7.66
CA GLU A 91 -16.37 -13.42 -8.03
C GLU A 91 -16.25 -11.97 -8.48
N TYR A 92 -15.07 -11.38 -8.28
CA TYR A 92 -14.75 -10.06 -8.79
C TYR A 92 -14.36 -10.12 -10.27
N ASP A 93 -14.78 -9.12 -11.03
CA ASP A 93 -14.13 -8.84 -12.31
C ASP A 93 -12.62 -8.63 -12.09
N ALA A 94 -11.80 -9.23 -12.94
CA ALA A 94 -10.35 -9.23 -12.74
C ALA A 94 -9.60 -8.52 -13.89
N PRO A 95 -9.87 -7.23 -14.16
CA PRO A 95 -9.24 -6.51 -15.28
C PRO A 95 -7.72 -6.39 -15.13
N PHE A 96 -7.20 -6.48 -13.92
CA PHE A 96 -5.77 -6.47 -13.58
C PHE A 96 -5.31 -7.78 -12.95
N GLY A 97 -6.09 -8.84 -13.07
CA GLY A 97 -5.78 -10.16 -12.55
C GLY A 97 -6.07 -10.31 -11.06
N ILE A 98 -5.27 -11.12 -10.38
CA ILE A 98 -5.49 -11.56 -9.00
C ILE A 98 -4.65 -10.77 -8.00
N SER A 99 -5.13 -10.70 -6.75
CA SER A 99 -4.38 -10.14 -5.62
C SER A 99 -3.42 -11.18 -5.02
N THR A 100 -2.55 -10.72 -4.12
CA THR A 100 -1.61 -11.54 -3.35
C THR A 100 -1.74 -11.29 -1.86
N GLY A 101 -1.30 -12.22 -1.02
CA GLY A 101 -1.22 -12.04 0.41
C GLY A 101 -0.34 -10.86 0.80
N ALA A 102 0.76 -10.65 0.08
CA ALA A 102 1.62 -9.48 0.26
C ALA A 102 0.86 -8.15 0.11
N ALA A 103 -0.11 -8.06 -0.80
CA ALA A 103 -0.93 -6.85 -0.96
C ALA A 103 -1.90 -6.67 0.21
N VAL A 104 -2.49 -7.75 0.70
CA VAL A 104 -3.45 -7.71 1.81
C VAL A 104 -2.83 -7.19 3.10
N ILE A 105 -1.61 -7.62 3.44
CA ILE A 105 -0.94 -7.23 4.69
C ILE A 105 -0.54 -5.75 4.74
N PHE A 106 -0.55 -5.01 3.63
CA PHE A 106 -0.32 -3.56 3.61
C PHE A 106 -1.25 -2.78 4.55
N GLY A 107 -2.40 -3.32 4.89
CA GLY A 107 -3.35 -2.72 5.83
C GLY A 107 -2.85 -2.67 7.28
N ALA A 108 -1.90 -3.50 7.67
CA ALA A 108 -1.34 -3.57 9.01
C ALA A 108 0.02 -2.87 9.11
N THR A 109 0.34 -2.28 10.28
CA THR A 109 1.69 -1.76 10.54
C THR A 109 2.72 -2.88 10.53
N GLY A 110 3.74 -2.76 9.72
CA GLY A 110 4.74 -3.78 9.43
C GLY A 110 4.44 -4.60 8.18
N GLY A 111 3.23 -4.50 7.64
CA GLY A 111 2.85 -5.29 6.47
C GLY A 111 3.52 -4.87 5.17
N VAL A 112 3.76 -3.56 4.99
CA VAL A 112 4.53 -3.07 3.83
C VAL A 112 5.98 -3.52 3.93
N MET A 113 6.58 -3.41 5.13
CA MET A 113 7.93 -3.89 5.40
C MET A 113 8.03 -5.38 5.12
N GLU A 114 7.12 -6.18 5.66
CA GLU A 114 7.12 -7.62 5.47
C GLU A 114 6.97 -8.00 3.99
N ALA A 115 6.04 -7.38 3.26
CA ALA A 115 5.87 -7.60 1.83
C ALA A 115 7.13 -7.23 1.03
N ALA A 116 7.79 -6.14 1.39
CA ALA A 116 9.06 -5.73 0.79
C ALA A 116 10.18 -6.74 1.08
N LEU A 117 10.32 -7.18 2.32
CA LEU A 117 11.35 -8.15 2.72
C LEU A 117 11.19 -9.51 2.01
N ARG A 118 9.94 -9.98 1.84
CA ARG A 118 9.65 -11.20 1.07
C ARG A 118 10.18 -11.11 -0.37
N THR A 119 10.03 -9.97 -1.00
CA THR A 119 10.48 -9.76 -2.39
C THR A 119 11.97 -9.46 -2.48
N VAL A 120 12.46 -8.55 -1.64
CA VAL A 120 13.88 -8.13 -1.66
C VAL A 120 14.82 -9.31 -1.38
N TYR A 121 14.46 -10.17 -0.43
CA TYR A 121 15.28 -11.35 -0.14
C TYR A 121 15.52 -12.18 -1.41
N GLU A 122 14.46 -12.57 -2.11
CA GLU A 122 14.59 -13.42 -3.30
C GLU A 122 15.25 -12.72 -4.48
N VAL A 123 14.92 -11.44 -4.68
CA VAL A 123 15.51 -10.67 -5.79
C VAL A 123 17.02 -10.43 -5.58
N VAL A 124 17.44 -10.16 -4.35
CA VAL A 124 18.84 -9.84 -4.06
C VAL A 124 19.69 -11.10 -3.93
N THR A 125 19.17 -12.14 -3.28
CA THR A 125 19.94 -13.35 -3.02
C THR A 125 19.85 -14.40 -4.14
N GLY A 126 18.81 -14.32 -4.96
CA GLY A 126 18.48 -15.37 -5.93
C GLY A 126 18.03 -16.70 -5.30
N LYS A 127 17.76 -16.69 -3.99
CA LYS A 127 17.38 -17.88 -3.21
C LYS A 127 15.92 -17.81 -2.80
N THR A 128 15.23 -18.93 -2.79
CA THR A 128 13.85 -19.00 -2.29
C THR A 128 13.79 -18.69 -0.81
N LEU A 129 12.88 -17.82 -0.41
CA LEU A 129 12.60 -17.50 0.99
C LEU A 129 11.71 -18.58 1.59
N GLU A 130 12.29 -19.48 2.39
CA GLU A 130 11.57 -20.59 3.02
C GLU A 130 10.62 -20.09 4.12
N GLN A 131 11.09 -19.19 4.98
CA GLN A 131 10.28 -18.60 6.05
C GLN A 131 9.80 -17.20 5.65
N ILE A 132 8.58 -17.12 5.14
CA ILE A 132 8.03 -15.87 4.60
C ILE A 132 7.43 -14.94 5.66
N ASP A 133 7.30 -15.38 6.92
CA ASP A 133 6.69 -14.64 8.01
C ASP A 133 7.75 -13.91 8.85
N PHE A 134 7.80 -12.58 8.72
CA PHE A 134 8.70 -11.73 9.53
C PHE A 134 7.96 -11.21 10.78
N LYS A 135 7.82 -12.05 11.78
CA LYS A 135 7.04 -11.77 13.01
C LYS A 135 7.54 -10.56 13.79
N ASP A 136 8.83 -10.24 13.73
CA ASP A 136 9.45 -9.13 14.47
C ASP A 136 8.92 -7.76 14.03
N VAL A 137 8.44 -7.64 12.80
CA VAL A 137 7.85 -6.41 12.29
C VAL A 137 6.33 -6.31 12.50
N ARG A 138 5.68 -7.34 13.05
CA ARG A 138 4.22 -7.41 13.29
C ARG A 138 3.82 -6.81 14.66
N GLY A 139 2.54 -6.55 14.84
CA GLY A 139 1.92 -6.15 16.12
C GLY A 139 1.84 -4.65 16.35
N LEU A 140 1.37 -4.26 17.56
CA LEU A 140 1.03 -2.88 17.92
C LEU A 140 2.12 -2.11 18.68
N LYS A 141 3.33 -2.64 18.82
CA LYS A 141 4.45 -1.87 19.39
C LYS A 141 4.75 -0.67 18.50
N GLY A 142 4.80 0.52 19.07
CA GLY A 142 4.89 1.79 18.34
C GLY A 142 6.12 1.92 17.43
N VAL A 143 7.24 1.34 17.84
CA VAL A 143 8.46 1.16 17.03
C VAL A 143 8.89 -0.29 17.14
N LYS A 144 9.09 -0.93 16.00
CA LYS A 144 9.59 -2.31 15.87
C LYS A 144 10.85 -2.28 15.02
N GLU A 145 11.81 -3.11 15.34
CA GLU A 145 13.09 -3.20 14.65
C GLU A 145 13.36 -4.66 14.29
N ALA A 146 13.96 -4.87 13.15
CA ALA A 146 14.44 -6.18 12.74
C ALA A 146 15.78 -6.04 12.00
N VAL A 147 16.57 -7.09 12.06
CA VAL A 147 17.75 -7.28 11.22
C VAL A 147 17.49 -8.48 10.33
N VAL A 148 17.52 -8.27 9.03
CA VAL A 148 17.32 -9.31 8.03
C VAL A 148 18.65 -9.60 7.37
N ASP A 149 19.08 -10.84 7.38
CA ASP A 149 20.28 -11.26 6.68
C ASP A 149 19.94 -11.51 5.20
N LEU A 150 20.54 -10.73 4.32
CA LEU A 150 20.49 -10.91 2.88
C LEU A 150 21.79 -11.57 2.40
N ASP A 151 21.90 -12.88 2.63
CA ASP A 151 23.03 -13.71 2.21
C ASP A 151 24.39 -13.19 2.75
N GLY A 152 24.48 -13.04 4.07
CA GLY A 152 25.67 -12.54 4.76
C GLY A 152 25.74 -11.03 4.91
N THR A 153 24.76 -10.30 4.36
CA THR A 153 24.65 -8.83 4.51
C THR A 153 23.49 -8.49 5.45
N PRO A 154 23.76 -8.08 6.69
CA PRO A 154 22.70 -7.69 7.63
C PRO A 154 22.09 -6.36 7.24
N VAL A 155 20.77 -6.33 7.04
CA VAL A 155 19.99 -5.13 6.74
C VAL A 155 19.10 -4.80 7.92
N LYS A 156 19.34 -3.64 8.53
CA LYS A 156 18.56 -3.16 9.67
C LYS A 156 17.37 -2.35 9.21
N VAL A 157 16.18 -2.71 9.66
CA VAL A 157 14.91 -2.07 9.29
C VAL A 157 14.12 -1.64 10.51
N ALA A 158 13.26 -0.64 10.34
CA ALA A 158 12.35 -0.20 11.38
C ALA A 158 10.92 -0.04 10.85
N VAL A 159 9.96 -0.30 11.72
CA VAL A 159 8.53 -0.08 11.47
C VAL A 159 7.98 0.84 12.54
N VAL A 160 7.37 1.92 12.12
CA VAL A 160 6.86 2.98 12.99
C VAL A 160 5.39 3.24 12.69
N HIS A 161 4.56 3.30 13.71
CA HIS A 161 3.19 3.77 13.53
C HIS A 161 2.82 4.86 14.54
N THR A 162 1.89 5.72 14.14
CA THR A 162 1.47 7.00 14.71
C THR A 162 2.43 8.17 14.36
N ILE A 163 1.82 9.33 14.18
CA ILE A 163 2.58 10.56 13.85
C ILE A 163 3.55 10.96 14.97
N ALA A 164 3.21 10.69 16.23
CA ALA A 164 4.08 10.98 17.37
C ALA A 164 5.37 10.15 17.28
N LYS A 165 5.25 8.85 17.03
CA LYS A 165 6.42 7.96 16.89
C LYS A 165 7.21 8.24 15.60
N ALA A 166 6.53 8.61 14.52
CA ALA A 166 7.19 9.07 13.31
C ALA A 166 8.06 10.33 13.57
N ARG A 167 7.55 11.28 14.37
CA ARG A 167 8.33 12.47 14.77
C ARG A 167 9.57 12.08 15.58
N GLU A 168 9.43 11.20 16.58
CA GLU A 168 10.58 10.70 17.37
C GLU A 168 11.63 10.07 16.44
N MET A 169 11.22 9.24 15.49
CA MET A 169 12.12 8.62 14.51
C MET A 169 12.83 9.68 13.64
N MET A 170 12.12 10.70 13.16
CA MET A 170 12.71 11.79 12.37
C MET A 170 13.77 12.56 13.17
N GLU A 171 13.57 12.78 14.46
CA GLU A 171 14.58 13.44 15.31
C GLU A 171 15.81 12.54 15.52
N LEU A 172 15.64 11.21 15.61
CA LEU A 172 16.76 10.27 15.65
C LEU A 172 17.58 10.28 14.35
N ILE A 173 16.89 10.33 13.19
CA ILE A 173 17.57 10.44 11.88
C ILE A 173 18.37 11.73 11.80
N LYS A 174 17.78 12.88 12.16
CA LYS A 174 18.48 14.18 12.19
C LYS A 174 19.68 14.19 13.10
N ALA A 175 19.60 13.51 14.23
CA ALA A 175 20.69 13.40 15.20
C ALA A 175 21.79 12.40 14.78
N GLY A 176 21.67 11.72 13.62
CA GLY A 176 22.58 10.68 13.17
C GLY A 176 22.55 9.42 14.05
N LYS A 177 21.45 9.19 14.77
CA LYS A 177 21.29 8.07 15.72
C LYS A 177 20.39 6.92 15.16
N ALA A 178 19.96 7.04 13.91
CA ALA A 178 19.18 6.02 13.24
C ALA A 178 20.00 5.46 12.06
N ASP A 179 20.36 4.20 12.13
CA ASP A 179 21.19 3.47 11.17
C ASP A 179 20.37 2.42 10.37
N TYR A 180 19.12 2.76 10.06
CA TYR A 180 18.23 1.87 9.32
C TYR A 180 18.40 2.05 7.82
N THR A 181 18.41 0.94 7.10
CA THR A 181 18.39 0.93 5.63
C THR A 181 17.02 1.31 5.09
N PHE A 182 15.96 0.85 5.76
CA PHE A 182 14.58 1.12 5.37
C PHE A 182 13.69 1.33 6.60
N ILE A 183 12.80 2.32 6.54
CA ILE A 183 11.87 2.64 7.63
C ILE A 183 10.46 2.72 7.05
N GLU A 184 9.56 1.83 7.51
CA GLU A 184 8.12 1.97 7.25
C GLU A 184 7.50 2.95 8.24
N VAL A 185 6.71 3.90 7.75
CA VAL A 185 5.96 4.84 8.58
C VAL A 185 4.47 4.76 8.27
N MET A 186 3.66 4.43 9.27
CA MET A 186 2.19 4.47 9.22
C MET A 186 1.66 5.57 10.13
N CYS A 187 0.82 6.47 9.61
CA CYS A 187 0.28 7.58 10.41
C CYS A 187 -0.73 7.17 11.47
N CYS A 188 -1.50 6.10 11.21
CA CYS A 188 -2.59 5.65 12.08
C CYS A 188 -2.14 4.57 13.06
N PRO A 189 -2.78 4.48 14.26
CA PRO A 189 -2.52 3.40 15.20
C PRO A 189 -2.81 2.02 14.60
N GLY A 190 -1.82 1.16 14.57
CA GLY A 190 -1.91 -0.19 13.99
C GLY A 190 -1.86 -0.25 12.45
N GLY A 191 -1.67 0.89 11.78
CA GLY A 191 -1.69 1.00 10.32
C GLY A 191 -3.07 1.40 9.77
N CYS A 192 -3.32 1.09 8.49
CA CYS A 192 -4.57 1.44 7.82
C CYS A 192 -5.81 0.80 8.46
N ILE A 193 -5.68 -0.35 9.09
CA ILE A 193 -6.79 -1.00 9.84
C ILE A 193 -7.32 -0.12 11.00
N GLY A 194 -6.53 0.82 11.50
CA GLY A 194 -6.89 1.84 12.47
C GLY A 194 -7.16 3.21 11.86
N GLY A 195 -7.33 3.29 10.55
CA GLY A 195 -7.48 4.54 9.80
C GLY A 195 -8.74 5.33 10.13
N GLY A 196 -8.68 6.65 9.89
CA GLY A 196 -9.78 7.58 10.18
C GLY A 196 -11.06 7.35 9.37
N GLY A 197 -11.02 6.53 8.32
CA GLY A 197 -12.19 6.10 7.53
C GLY A 197 -12.89 4.84 8.05
N GLN A 198 -12.30 4.16 9.03
CA GLN A 198 -12.90 2.98 9.68
C GLN A 198 -14.04 3.36 10.63
N PRO A 199 -14.91 2.40 10.99
CA PRO A 199 -15.93 2.61 12.04
C PRO A 199 -15.31 3.13 13.34
N ASN A 200 -16.04 4.04 14.00
CA ASN A 200 -15.61 4.68 15.25
C ASN A 200 -15.50 3.66 16.40
N GLY A 201 -14.74 4.03 17.44
CA GLY A 201 -14.63 3.22 18.67
C GLY A 201 -13.58 2.11 18.60
N ALA A 202 -12.66 2.15 17.65
CA ALA A 202 -11.57 1.17 17.58
C ALA A 202 -10.61 1.32 18.78
N ASN A 203 -10.44 0.24 19.52
CA ASN A 203 -9.43 0.04 20.56
C ASN A 203 -8.34 -0.92 20.07
N ASP A 204 -7.35 -1.20 20.91
CA ASP A 204 -6.24 -2.09 20.53
C ASP A 204 -6.68 -3.55 20.38
N GLU A 205 -7.66 -4.02 21.14
CA GLU A 205 -8.22 -5.35 20.96
C GLU A 205 -8.84 -5.52 19.56
N LEU A 206 -9.63 -4.55 19.13
CA LEU A 206 -10.24 -4.57 17.79
C LEU A 206 -9.18 -4.45 16.68
N ARG A 207 -8.13 -3.62 16.89
CA ARG A 207 -7.01 -3.53 15.95
C ARG A 207 -6.29 -4.86 15.81
N LEU A 208 -6.02 -5.56 16.92
CA LEU A 208 -5.39 -6.89 16.90
C LEU A 208 -6.26 -7.92 16.16
N LYS A 209 -7.58 -7.91 16.35
CA LYS A 209 -8.51 -8.78 15.59
C LYS A 209 -8.44 -8.49 14.09
N ARG A 210 -8.40 -7.20 13.70
CA ARG A 210 -8.27 -6.81 12.29
C ARG A 210 -6.91 -7.23 11.70
N ILE A 211 -5.82 -7.07 12.45
CA ILE A 211 -4.49 -7.54 12.05
C ILE A 211 -4.52 -9.06 11.85
N ALA A 212 -5.07 -9.81 12.79
CA ALA A 212 -5.19 -11.27 12.68
C ALA A 212 -5.97 -11.69 11.43
N GLY A 213 -7.09 -11.03 11.12
CA GLY A 213 -7.88 -11.30 9.92
C GLY A 213 -7.09 -11.01 8.63
N ILE A 214 -6.31 -9.93 8.57
CA ILE A 214 -5.44 -9.62 7.41
C ILE A 214 -4.37 -10.68 7.22
N TYR A 215 -3.70 -11.11 8.29
CA TYR A 215 -2.65 -12.13 8.18
C TYR A 215 -3.22 -13.54 7.92
N GLN A 216 -4.46 -13.81 8.37
CA GLN A 216 -5.16 -15.03 7.98
C GLN A 216 -5.47 -15.01 6.49
N ALA A 217 -5.99 -13.90 5.96
CA ALA A 217 -6.26 -13.76 4.53
C ALA A 217 -4.97 -13.89 3.68
N ASP A 218 -3.83 -13.36 4.16
CA ASP A 218 -2.53 -13.59 3.52
C ASP A 218 -2.16 -15.08 3.51
N ALA A 219 -2.36 -15.78 4.62
CA ALA A 219 -2.02 -17.20 4.74
C ALA A 219 -2.88 -18.10 3.83
N ASP A 220 -4.14 -17.70 3.62
CA ASP A 220 -5.11 -18.47 2.81
C ASP A 220 -4.91 -18.25 1.30
N LEU A 221 -4.21 -17.19 0.88
CA LEU A 221 -3.98 -16.93 -0.54
C LEU A 221 -2.86 -17.79 -1.13
N PRO A 222 -3.03 -18.29 -2.37
CA PRO A 222 -2.04 -19.16 -3.01
C PRO A 222 -0.73 -18.44 -3.35
N ILE A 223 -0.77 -17.12 -3.56
CA ILE A 223 0.40 -16.29 -3.87
C ILE A 223 0.58 -15.30 -2.73
N ARG A 224 1.70 -15.40 -2.02
CA ARG A 224 2.00 -14.57 -0.85
C ARG A 224 3.16 -13.58 -1.07
N LYS A 225 3.75 -13.57 -2.25
CA LYS A 225 4.84 -12.67 -2.64
C LYS A 225 4.44 -11.85 -3.86
N SER A 226 4.72 -10.54 -3.84
CA SER A 226 4.29 -9.62 -4.90
C SER A 226 4.92 -9.93 -6.26
N HIS A 227 6.19 -10.31 -6.30
CA HIS A 227 6.94 -10.59 -7.53
C HIS A 227 6.56 -11.95 -8.18
N GLU A 228 5.83 -12.80 -7.47
CA GLU A 228 5.28 -14.04 -8.03
C GLU A 228 3.95 -13.82 -8.78
N ASN A 229 3.30 -12.66 -8.63
CA ASN A 229 2.01 -12.37 -9.25
C ASN A 229 2.12 -12.35 -10.79
N PRO A 230 1.47 -13.29 -11.50
CA PRO A 230 1.57 -13.37 -12.96
C PRO A 230 0.95 -12.16 -13.67
N ALA A 231 -0.08 -11.54 -13.06
CA ALA A 231 -0.70 -10.35 -13.62
C ALA A 231 0.25 -9.15 -13.60
N ILE A 232 1.02 -8.99 -12.53
CA ILE A 232 2.05 -7.93 -12.44
C ILE A 232 3.16 -8.17 -13.45
N LYS A 233 3.62 -9.42 -13.60
CA LYS A 233 4.61 -9.77 -14.63
C LYS A 233 4.10 -9.41 -16.03
N SER A 234 2.87 -9.79 -16.36
CA SER A 234 2.25 -9.44 -17.65
C SER A 234 2.15 -7.93 -17.87
N ILE A 235 1.80 -7.14 -16.84
CA ILE A 235 1.76 -5.67 -16.96
C ILE A 235 3.17 -5.09 -17.24
N TYR A 236 4.21 -5.65 -16.62
CA TYR A 236 5.58 -5.23 -16.94
C TYR A 236 5.97 -5.64 -18.36
N ASP A 237 5.74 -6.88 -18.76
CA ASP A 237 6.09 -7.38 -20.10
C ASP A 237 5.36 -6.61 -21.20
N ASP A 238 4.05 -6.40 -21.04
CA ASP A 238 3.21 -5.77 -22.05
C ASP A 238 3.40 -4.23 -22.10
N PHE A 239 3.49 -3.59 -20.94
CA PHE A 239 3.27 -2.14 -20.84
C PHE A 239 4.39 -1.37 -20.14
N LEU A 240 4.73 -1.71 -18.90
CA LEU A 240 5.71 -0.97 -18.10
C LEU A 240 7.16 -1.24 -18.52
N LYS A 241 7.42 -2.38 -19.12
CA LYS A 241 8.70 -2.92 -19.62
C LYS A 241 9.62 -3.37 -18.51
N GLU A 242 10.11 -2.47 -17.68
CA GLU A 242 11.07 -2.80 -16.62
C GLU A 242 10.82 -1.98 -15.35
N PRO A 243 11.11 -2.53 -14.17
CA PRO A 243 11.14 -1.77 -12.93
C PRO A 243 12.13 -0.60 -13.03
N LEU A 244 11.74 0.58 -12.51
CA LEU A 244 12.50 1.83 -12.56
C LEU A 244 12.81 2.36 -13.97
N GLY A 245 12.31 1.71 -15.03
CA GLY A 245 12.36 2.23 -16.39
C GLY A 245 11.52 3.51 -16.55
N GLU A 246 11.69 4.22 -17.64
CA GLU A 246 11.05 5.51 -17.88
C GLU A 246 9.54 5.47 -17.68
N LYS A 247 8.84 4.49 -18.27
CA LYS A 247 7.39 4.37 -18.19
C LYS A 247 6.90 3.97 -16.81
N SER A 248 7.56 3.00 -16.16
CA SER A 248 7.21 2.60 -14.79
C SER A 248 7.49 3.71 -13.80
N HIS A 249 8.59 4.45 -13.96
CA HIS A 249 8.90 5.60 -13.13
C HIS A 249 7.86 6.71 -13.29
N HIS A 250 7.47 7.05 -14.53
CA HIS A 250 6.45 8.07 -14.78
C HIS A 250 5.10 7.73 -14.14
N LEU A 251 4.66 6.48 -14.24
CA LEU A 251 3.36 6.06 -13.75
C LEU A 251 3.32 5.78 -12.24
N LEU A 252 4.36 5.14 -11.70
CA LEU A 252 4.33 4.57 -10.36
C LEU A 252 5.09 5.41 -9.32
N HIS A 253 5.80 6.45 -9.75
CA HIS A 253 6.52 7.34 -8.86
C HIS A 253 5.95 8.75 -8.85
N THR A 254 6.28 9.51 -7.83
CA THR A 254 5.86 10.90 -7.64
C THR A 254 7.02 11.71 -7.07
N HIS A 255 6.87 13.00 -7.05
CA HIS A 255 7.78 13.92 -6.38
C HIS A 255 7.03 14.76 -5.36
N TYR A 256 7.75 15.22 -4.35
CA TYR A 256 7.17 16.00 -3.26
C TYR A 256 7.60 17.46 -3.34
N LYS A 257 6.64 18.37 -3.17
CA LYS A 257 6.88 19.80 -3.07
C LYS A 257 6.81 20.23 -1.60
N ASN A 258 7.70 21.13 -1.19
CA ASN A 258 7.58 21.75 0.13
C ASN A 258 6.30 22.59 0.16
N ARG A 259 5.32 22.17 0.94
CA ARG A 259 4.05 22.89 1.11
C ARG A 259 4.20 23.84 2.28
N LYS A 260 4.15 25.16 2.00
CA LYS A 260 4.05 26.17 3.07
C LYS A 260 2.78 25.89 3.87
N LYS A 261 2.86 26.03 5.20
CA LYS A 261 1.66 26.04 6.04
C LYS A 261 0.75 27.14 5.49
N GLN A 262 -0.44 26.76 5.04
CA GLN A 262 -1.52 27.70 4.79
C GLN A 262 -2.09 28.18 6.10
#